data_fbb88cd5a13d80a70df3b0108ccc7757
#
_entry.id   fbb88cd5a13d80a70df3b0108ccc7757
#
_cell.length_a   1.000
_cell.length_b   1.000
_cell.length_c   1.000
_cell.angle_alpha   90.00
_cell.angle_beta   90.00
_cell.angle_gamma   90.00
#
_symmetry.space_group_name_H-M   'P 1'
#
loop_
_entity.id
_entity.type
_entity.pdbx_description
1 polymer ?
#
loop_
_entity_poly.entity_id
_entity_poly.type
_entity_poly.pdbx_seq_one_letter_code
_entity_poly.pdbx_strand_id
1 'polypeptide(L)'
;MFFRIASIITPVVLIIFAGWVYGRRAHPDMSGINKATLDVIAPMLVVSAFVSKDFELLEQWNLLLCGVAIVLGSGILAWPIARLSGMDPKTFVPPMMFNNCGNMGLPLAVFAFGTVGLAPAVALFAVSNLMHFTLGVKLVNPKASVKGVFANPMVIATILGVFLSTTKHLYTLPEPLYQSIKLLGDATVPLMLFSLGVRMKDANLKHWREGFLGAAICPIAGLVVALLISPFIPMTDLQRGLLFVFASLPPAVLNFLVADRNKQDPELVASIVLLGNLSAMIFVPIGLYLGLK
;
A
#
# COMPACT_ATOMS: atom_id res chain seq x y z
N MET A 1 -6.67 23.63 7.24
CA MET A 1 -6.70 22.40 6.44
C MET A 1 -5.61 22.35 5.36
N PHE A 2 -5.54 23.29 4.40
CA PHE A 2 -4.53 23.30 3.34
C PHE A 2 -3.08 23.17 3.84
N PHE A 3 -2.63 24.03 4.77
CA PHE A 3 -1.28 23.96 5.34
C PHE A 3 -0.99 22.62 6.03
N ARG A 4 -1.97 22.03 6.72
CA ARG A 4 -1.83 20.72 7.36
C ARG A 4 -1.62 19.62 6.30
N ILE A 5 -2.40 19.62 5.22
CA ILE A 5 -2.23 18.65 4.12
C ILE A 5 -0.87 18.84 3.46
N ALA A 6 -0.47 20.10 3.19
CA ALA A 6 0.84 20.39 2.61
C ALA A 6 1.98 19.88 3.50
N SER A 7 1.92 20.10 4.83
CA SER A 7 2.95 19.61 5.76
C SER A 7 3.05 18.09 5.84
N ILE A 8 1.95 17.37 5.61
CA ILE A 8 1.93 15.89 5.56
C ILE A 8 2.57 15.37 4.26
N ILE A 9 2.28 16.01 3.13
CA ILE A 9 2.71 15.55 1.82
C ILE A 9 4.16 15.96 1.52
N THR A 10 4.60 17.12 1.97
CA THR A 10 5.93 17.67 1.67
C THR A 10 7.06 16.69 1.99
N PRO A 11 7.16 16.06 3.19
CA PRO A 11 8.22 15.10 3.48
C PRO A 11 8.21 13.90 2.51
N VAL A 12 7.03 13.39 2.18
CA VAL A 12 6.86 12.27 1.24
C VAL A 12 7.42 12.64 -0.13
N VAL A 13 7.01 13.81 -0.65
CA VAL A 13 7.48 14.31 -1.96
C VAL A 13 8.98 14.58 -1.96
N LEU A 14 9.53 15.17 -0.89
CA LEU A 14 10.96 15.46 -0.79
C LEU A 14 11.80 14.18 -0.77
N ILE A 15 11.38 13.13 -0.05
CA ILE A 15 12.12 11.86 -0.01
C ILE A 15 12.04 11.16 -1.38
N ILE A 16 10.87 11.13 -2.03
CA ILE A 16 10.71 10.59 -3.38
C ILE A 16 11.58 11.38 -4.36
N PHE A 17 11.57 12.72 -4.29
CA PHE A 17 12.38 13.58 -5.15
C PHE A 17 13.89 13.34 -4.95
N ALA A 18 14.34 13.20 -3.70
CA ALA A 18 15.73 12.85 -3.40
C ALA A 18 16.11 11.50 -4.04
N GLY A 19 15.25 10.50 -3.93
CA GLY A 19 15.44 9.20 -4.60
C GLY A 19 15.51 9.33 -6.14
N TRP A 20 14.64 10.13 -6.71
CA TRP A 20 14.62 10.38 -8.16
C TRP A 20 15.91 11.06 -8.65
N VAL A 21 16.37 12.12 -7.95
CA VAL A 21 17.64 12.80 -8.25
C VAL A 21 18.81 11.84 -8.17
N TYR A 22 18.87 11.05 -7.10
CA TYR A 22 19.93 10.05 -6.92
C TYR A 22 19.86 8.98 -8.02
N GLY A 23 18.68 8.49 -8.34
CA GLY A 23 18.45 7.52 -9.41
C GLY A 23 18.95 8.01 -10.77
N ARG A 24 18.70 9.29 -11.10
CA ARG A 24 19.16 9.91 -12.35
C ARG A 24 20.66 10.14 -12.42
N ARG A 25 21.29 10.45 -11.28
CA ARG A 25 22.74 10.76 -11.25
C ARG A 25 23.60 9.53 -11.10
N ALA A 26 23.25 8.62 -10.22
CA ALA A 26 24.09 7.50 -9.81
C ALA A 26 23.73 6.19 -10.53
N HIS A 27 22.54 6.09 -11.15
CA HIS A 27 22.03 4.86 -11.77
C HIS A 27 22.20 3.61 -10.88
N PRO A 28 21.82 3.68 -9.58
CA PRO A 28 22.09 2.61 -8.63
C PRO A 28 21.30 1.33 -8.97
N ASP A 29 21.91 0.18 -8.69
CA ASP A 29 21.16 -1.06 -8.56
C ASP A 29 20.51 -1.12 -7.17
N MET A 30 19.19 -0.98 -7.13
CA MET A 30 18.40 -1.05 -5.89
C MET A 30 17.90 -2.45 -5.58
N SER A 31 18.24 -3.47 -6.38
CA SER A 31 17.69 -4.82 -6.23
C SER A 31 17.98 -5.44 -4.87
N GLY A 32 19.22 -5.34 -4.39
CA GLY A 32 19.64 -5.83 -3.08
C GLY A 32 18.93 -5.12 -1.93
N ILE A 33 18.87 -3.77 -1.97
CA ILE A 33 18.20 -2.96 -0.95
C ILE A 33 16.70 -3.26 -0.93
N ASN A 34 16.05 -3.30 -2.09
CA ASN A 34 14.63 -3.62 -2.19
C ASN A 34 14.33 -5.03 -1.68
N LYS A 35 15.19 -6.01 -2.00
CA LYS A 35 15.06 -7.37 -1.51
C LYS A 35 15.20 -7.42 0.01
N ALA A 36 16.23 -6.83 0.58
CA ALA A 36 16.42 -6.77 2.04
C ALA A 36 15.24 -6.06 2.73
N THR A 37 14.73 -4.98 2.12
CA THR A 37 13.56 -4.26 2.64
C THR A 37 12.33 -5.16 2.68
N LEU A 38 12.03 -5.91 1.61
CA LEU A 38 10.85 -6.76 1.54
C LEU A 38 10.98 -8.07 2.33
N ASP A 39 12.19 -8.64 2.41
CA ASP A 39 12.40 -9.94 3.04
C ASP A 39 12.65 -9.84 4.54
N VAL A 40 13.15 -8.70 5.05
CA VAL A 40 13.56 -8.53 6.46
C VAL A 40 12.98 -7.26 7.08
N ILE A 41 13.27 -6.08 6.52
CA ILE A 41 13.01 -4.80 7.19
C ILE A 41 11.50 -4.55 7.33
N ALA A 42 10.72 -4.70 6.26
CA ALA A 42 9.27 -4.53 6.30
C ALA A 42 8.54 -5.61 7.14
N PRO A 43 8.92 -6.89 7.11
CA PRO A 43 8.48 -7.87 8.09
C PRO A 43 8.67 -7.44 9.55
N MET A 44 9.84 -6.86 9.89
CA MET A 44 10.09 -6.34 11.25
C MET A 44 9.16 -5.17 11.60
N LEU A 45 8.86 -4.29 10.64
CA LEU A 45 7.86 -3.23 10.83
C LEU A 45 6.49 -3.83 11.17
N VAL A 46 6.05 -4.85 10.44
CA VAL A 46 4.76 -5.51 10.69
C VAL A 46 4.73 -6.10 12.09
N VAL A 47 5.74 -6.88 12.47
CA VAL A 47 5.80 -7.48 13.81
C VAL A 47 5.80 -6.40 14.88
N SER A 48 6.68 -5.38 14.79
CA SER A 48 6.78 -4.31 15.80
C SER A 48 5.47 -3.54 15.96
N ALA A 49 4.75 -3.28 14.87
CA ALA A 49 3.47 -2.59 14.89
C ALA A 49 2.39 -3.41 15.62
N PHE A 50 2.28 -4.71 15.33
CA PHE A 50 1.28 -5.58 15.95
C PHE A 50 1.54 -5.88 17.43
N VAL A 51 2.80 -5.90 17.87
CA VAL A 51 3.15 -6.12 19.29
C VAL A 51 3.25 -4.83 20.10
N SER A 52 3.01 -3.68 19.48
CA SER A 52 2.96 -2.40 20.18
C SER A 52 1.93 -2.42 21.30
N LYS A 53 2.28 -1.82 22.46
CA LYS A 53 1.42 -1.80 23.65
C LYS A 53 0.07 -1.12 23.40
N ASP A 54 0.07 -0.08 22.56
CA ASP A 54 -1.10 0.75 22.29
C ASP A 54 -1.96 0.21 21.12
N PHE A 55 -1.62 -0.95 20.56
CA PHE A 55 -2.34 -1.52 19.44
C PHE A 55 -3.19 -2.71 19.84
N GLU A 56 -4.51 -2.61 19.58
CA GLU A 56 -5.49 -3.70 19.75
C GLU A 56 -6.04 -4.08 18.38
N LEU A 57 -5.69 -5.28 17.90
CA LEU A 57 -6.09 -5.76 16.57
C LEU A 57 -7.62 -5.87 16.42
N LEU A 58 -8.30 -6.35 17.48
CA LEU A 58 -9.76 -6.54 17.45
C LEU A 58 -10.52 -5.21 17.35
N GLU A 59 -9.95 -4.11 17.84
CA GLU A 59 -10.53 -2.78 17.68
C GLU A 59 -10.45 -2.28 16.23
N GLN A 60 -9.56 -2.85 15.42
CA GLN A 60 -9.39 -2.46 14.02
C GLN A 60 -10.31 -3.22 13.05
N TRP A 61 -11.18 -4.10 13.55
CA TRP A 61 -12.01 -4.97 12.71
C TRP A 61 -12.82 -4.19 11.66
N ASN A 62 -13.50 -3.12 12.08
CA ASN A 62 -14.30 -2.28 11.19
C ASN A 62 -13.46 -1.62 10.10
N LEU A 63 -12.28 -1.12 10.45
CA LEU A 63 -11.32 -0.55 9.49
C LEU A 63 -10.85 -1.61 8.48
N LEU A 64 -10.52 -2.82 8.95
CA LEU A 64 -10.06 -3.91 8.08
C LEU A 64 -11.15 -4.39 7.13
N LEU A 65 -12.40 -4.52 7.61
CA LEU A 65 -13.56 -4.83 6.76
C LEU A 65 -13.75 -3.78 5.67
N CYS A 66 -13.66 -2.50 6.01
CA CYS A 66 -13.73 -1.42 5.04
C CYS A 66 -12.57 -1.48 4.04
N GLY A 67 -11.35 -1.82 4.48
CA GLY A 67 -10.20 -2.03 3.61
C GLY A 67 -10.43 -3.16 2.59
N VAL A 68 -10.97 -4.29 3.03
CA VAL A 68 -11.38 -5.41 2.16
C VAL A 68 -12.46 -4.95 1.17
N ALA A 69 -13.46 -4.20 1.64
CA ALA A 69 -14.53 -3.69 0.80
C ALA A 69 -14.00 -2.72 -0.28
N ILE A 70 -13.01 -1.87 0.04
CA ILE A 70 -12.35 -1.01 -0.94
C ILE A 70 -11.64 -1.85 -2.00
N VAL A 71 -10.85 -2.84 -1.60
CA VAL A 71 -10.14 -3.71 -2.56
C VAL A 71 -11.12 -4.41 -3.51
N LEU A 72 -12.16 -5.04 -2.97
CA LEU A 72 -13.14 -5.77 -3.77
C LEU A 72 -14.03 -4.83 -4.59
N GLY A 73 -14.53 -3.76 -3.98
CA GLY A 73 -15.38 -2.76 -4.62
C GLY A 73 -14.68 -2.03 -5.76
N SER A 74 -13.39 -1.68 -5.59
CA SER A 74 -12.58 -1.09 -6.66
C SER A 74 -12.46 -2.05 -7.85
N GLY A 75 -12.31 -3.36 -7.60
CA GLY A 75 -12.29 -4.37 -8.65
C GLY A 75 -13.63 -4.48 -9.39
N ILE A 76 -14.75 -4.46 -8.64
CA ILE A 76 -16.11 -4.50 -9.22
C ILE A 76 -16.34 -3.27 -10.11
N LEU A 77 -15.93 -2.08 -9.67
CA LEU A 77 -16.05 -0.85 -10.45
C LEU A 77 -15.10 -0.81 -11.66
N ALA A 78 -13.89 -1.34 -11.52
CA ALA A 78 -12.89 -1.33 -12.59
C ALA A 78 -13.18 -2.36 -13.69
N TRP A 79 -13.87 -3.46 -13.39
CA TRP A 79 -14.14 -4.52 -14.35
C TRP A 79 -14.93 -4.05 -15.60
N PRO A 80 -16.09 -3.39 -15.46
CA PRO A 80 -16.82 -2.85 -16.61
C PRO A 80 -16.02 -1.79 -17.36
N ILE A 81 -15.22 -0.95 -16.65
CA ILE A 81 -14.37 0.06 -17.28
C ILE A 81 -13.32 -0.60 -18.17
N ALA A 82 -12.66 -1.66 -17.69
CA ALA A 82 -11.71 -2.43 -18.50
C ALA A 82 -12.36 -2.94 -19.80
N ARG A 83 -13.55 -3.55 -19.68
CA ARG A 83 -14.30 -4.07 -20.84
C ARG A 83 -14.68 -2.99 -21.84
N LEU A 84 -15.21 -1.86 -21.36
CA LEU A 84 -15.64 -0.74 -22.19
C LEU A 84 -14.46 -0.03 -22.88
N SER A 85 -13.28 -0.02 -22.23
CA SER A 85 -12.05 0.57 -22.78
C SER A 85 -11.25 -0.39 -23.66
N GLY A 86 -11.74 -1.63 -23.90
CA GLY A 86 -11.05 -2.64 -24.69
C GLY A 86 -9.79 -3.23 -24.05
N MET A 87 -9.57 -2.99 -22.76
CA MET A 87 -8.43 -3.53 -22.02
C MET A 87 -8.74 -4.93 -21.44
N ASP A 88 -7.73 -5.79 -21.36
CA ASP A 88 -7.88 -7.06 -20.67
C ASP A 88 -8.11 -6.83 -19.17
N PRO A 89 -9.26 -7.30 -18.61
CA PRO A 89 -9.51 -7.19 -17.18
C PRO A 89 -8.41 -7.79 -16.29
N LYS A 90 -7.70 -8.82 -16.74
CA LYS A 90 -6.60 -9.43 -16.00
C LYS A 90 -5.40 -8.50 -15.86
N THR A 91 -5.23 -7.59 -16.83
CA THR A 91 -4.16 -6.57 -16.81
C THR A 91 -4.59 -5.32 -16.05
N PHE A 92 -5.83 -4.84 -16.28
CA PHE A 92 -6.28 -3.55 -15.76
C PHE A 92 -6.84 -3.61 -14.33
N VAL A 93 -7.63 -4.64 -13.99
CA VAL A 93 -8.37 -4.68 -12.71
C VAL A 93 -7.44 -4.82 -11.49
N PRO A 94 -6.42 -5.69 -11.47
CA PRO A 94 -5.56 -5.81 -10.29
C PRO A 94 -4.88 -4.50 -9.86
N PRO A 95 -4.32 -3.66 -10.76
CA PRO A 95 -3.81 -2.34 -10.38
C PRO A 95 -4.86 -1.39 -9.79
N MET A 96 -6.14 -1.56 -10.12
CA MET A 96 -7.23 -0.77 -9.53
C MET A 96 -7.63 -1.24 -8.14
N MET A 97 -7.43 -2.53 -7.84
CA MET A 97 -7.75 -3.14 -6.55
C MET A 97 -6.65 -2.92 -5.51
N PHE A 98 -5.38 -3.09 -5.93
CA PHE A 98 -4.24 -3.13 -5.02
C PHE A 98 -3.44 -1.85 -5.11
N ASN A 99 -3.70 -0.98 -4.15
CA ASN A 99 -3.07 0.33 -4.04
C ASN A 99 -1.70 0.29 -3.32
N ASN A 100 -0.96 1.39 -3.38
CA ASN A 100 0.40 1.52 -2.85
C ASN A 100 0.41 1.80 -1.33
N CYS A 101 -0.29 0.96 -0.57
CA CYS A 101 -0.42 1.09 0.88
C CYS A 101 0.92 0.92 1.63
N GLY A 102 1.87 0.14 1.10
CA GLY A 102 3.19 -0.02 1.69
C GLY A 102 4.07 1.22 1.47
N ASN A 103 4.51 1.46 0.22
CA ASN A 103 5.52 2.49 -0.07
C ASN A 103 5.00 3.93 0.16
N MET A 104 3.70 4.17 0.06
CA MET A 104 3.11 5.50 0.22
C MET A 104 2.14 5.58 1.39
N GLY A 105 1.32 4.55 1.61
CA GLY A 105 0.29 4.58 2.66
C GLY A 105 0.86 4.63 4.07
N LEU A 106 1.87 3.80 4.39
CA LEU A 106 2.50 3.79 5.71
C LEU A 106 3.16 5.13 6.05
N PRO A 107 4.00 5.74 5.17
CA PRO A 107 4.52 7.08 5.40
C PRO A 107 3.44 8.13 5.63
N LEU A 108 2.40 8.14 4.80
CA LEU A 108 1.29 9.09 4.93
C LEU A 108 0.54 8.91 6.25
N ALA A 109 0.34 7.67 6.71
CA ALA A 109 -0.26 7.41 8.01
C ALA A 109 0.56 8.02 9.16
N VAL A 110 1.89 7.86 9.13
CA VAL A 110 2.79 8.43 10.14
C VAL A 110 2.77 9.97 10.10
N PHE A 111 2.86 10.57 8.91
CA PHE A 111 2.89 12.03 8.79
C PHE A 111 1.52 12.69 9.08
N ALA A 112 0.40 11.98 8.80
CA ALA A 112 -0.93 12.51 9.04
C ALA A 112 -1.43 12.32 10.47
N PHE A 113 -1.11 11.18 11.09
CA PHE A 113 -1.70 10.73 12.35
C PHE A 113 -0.67 10.41 13.43
N GLY A 114 0.62 10.60 13.16
CA GLY A 114 1.68 10.25 14.09
C GLY A 114 1.90 8.75 14.26
N THR A 115 2.60 8.37 15.30
CA THR A 115 2.94 6.95 15.60
C THR A 115 1.71 6.09 15.88
N VAL A 116 0.64 6.68 16.42
CA VAL A 116 -0.62 5.97 16.70
C VAL A 116 -1.34 5.50 15.42
N GLY A 117 -1.10 6.18 14.28
CA GLY A 117 -1.66 5.78 12.98
C GLY A 117 -0.90 4.63 12.32
N LEU A 118 0.34 4.35 12.74
CA LEU A 118 1.18 3.37 12.05
C LEU A 118 0.64 1.94 12.16
N ALA A 119 0.30 1.47 13.35
CA ALA A 119 -0.12 0.09 13.56
C ALA A 119 -1.45 -0.27 12.86
N PRO A 120 -2.53 0.56 12.92
CA PRO A 120 -3.72 0.34 12.10
C PRO A 120 -3.44 0.40 10.58
N ALA A 121 -2.55 1.28 10.12
CA ALA A 121 -2.14 1.33 8.71
C ALA A 121 -1.37 0.08 8.29
N VAL A 122 -0.51 -0.47 9.16
CA VAL A 122 0.19 -1.75 8.94
C VAL A 122 -0.82 -2.90 8.87
N ALA A 123 -1.88 -2.89 9.68
CA ALA A 123 -2.93 -3.90 9.60
C ALA A 123 -3.67 -3.85 8.24
N LEU A 124 -4.03 -2.66 7.75
CA LEU A 124 -4.58 -2.49 6.39
C LEU A 124 -3.61 -2.98 5.31
N PHE A 125 -2.33 -2.62 5.43
CA PHE A 125 -1.28 -3.07 4.52
C PHE A 125 -1.14 -4.60 4.51
N ALA A 126 -1.15 -5.24 5.69
CA ALA A 126 -1.05 -6.69 5.83
C ALA A 126 -2.22 -7.41 5.14
N VAL A 127 -3.46 -6.95 5.38
CA VAL A 127 -4.66 -7.50 4.73
C VAL A 127 -4.62 -7.29 3.22
N SER A 128 -4.28 -6.08 2.76
CA SER A 128 -4.15 -5.79 1.33
C SER A 128 -3.09 -6.66 0.65
N ASN A 129 -1.93 -6.86 1.28
CA ASN A 129 -0.90 -7.75 0.77
C ASN A 129 -1.34 -9.21 0.69
N LEU A 130 -2.00 -9.71 1.74
CA LEU A 130 -2.52 -11.07 1.74
C LEU A 130 -3.51 -11.27 0.58
N MET A 131 -4.42 -10.31 0.37
CA MET A 131 -5.35 -10.34 -0.77
C MET A 131 -4.61 -10.23 -2.10
N HIS A 132 -3.57 -9.42 -2.21
CA HIS A 132 -2.79 -9.25 -3.42
C HIS A 132 -2.09 -10.56 -3.83
N PHE A 133 -1.41 -11.22 -2.88
CA PHE A 133 -0.71 -12.48 -3.14
C PHE A 133 -1.64 -13.68 -3.31
N THR A 134 -2.89 -13.59 -2.88
CA THR A 134 -3.90 -14.65 -3.06
C THR A 134 -4.83 -14.33 -4.23
N LEU A 135 -5.78 -13.42 -4.03
CA LEU A 135 -6.77 -13.03 -5.02
C LEU A 135 -6.14 -12.34 -6.23
N GLY A 136 -5.23 -11.36 -6.01
CA GLY A 136 -4.60 -10.60 -7.09
C GLY A 136 -3.82 -11.49 -8.05
N VAL A 137 -2.99 -12.40 -7.53
CA VAL A 137 -2.25 -13.36 -8.34
C VAL A 137 -3.19 -14.29 -9.11
N LYS A 138 -4.29 -14.74 -8.48
CA LYS A 138 -5.30 -15.59 -9.13
C LYS A 138 -6.09 -14.87 -10.23
N LEU A 139 -6.35 -13.57 -10.08
CA LEU A 139 -6.98 -12.75 -11.12
C LEU A 139 -6.10 -12.63 -12.36
N VAL A 140 -4.79 -12.46 -12.16
CA VAL A 140 -3.81 -12.38 -13.26
C VAL A 140 -3.61 -13.76 -13.89
N ASN A 141 -3.42 -14.79 -13.08
CA ASN A 141 -3.19 -16.16 -13.53
C ASN A 141 -4.00 -17.17 -12.69
N PRO A 142 -5.17 -17.63 -13.18
CA PRO A 142 -6.01 -18.58 -12.45
C PRO A 142 -5.32 -19.90 -12.07
N LYS A 143 -4.29 -20.30 -12.84
CA LYS A 143 -3.51 -21.54 -12.60
C LYS A 143 -2.36 -21.34 -11.60
N ALA A 144 -2.04 -20.10 -11.21
CA ALA A 144 -0.96 -19.85 -10.27
C ALA A 144 -1.20 -20.55 -8.92
N SER A 145 -0.13 -21.12 -8.37
CA SER A 145 -0.17 -21.72 -7.04
C SER A 145 -0.10 -20.61 -5.98
N VAL A 146 -1.03 -20.64 -5.03
CA VAL A 146 -0.99 -19.76 -3.85
C VAL A 146 -0.21 -20.38 -2.67
N LYS A 147 0.32 -21.60 -2.83
CA LYS A 147 1.09 -22.27 -1.75
C LYS A 147 2.31 -21.45 -1.34
N GLY A 148 2.97 -20.77 -2.29
CA GLY A 148 4.10 -19.89 -2.03
C GLY A 148 3.77 -18.63 -1.21
N VAL A 149 2.49 -18.31 -1.04
CA VAL A 149 2.07 -17.16 -0.21
C VAL A 149 2.50 -17.33 1.24
N PHE A 150 2.38 -18.54 1.78
CA PHE A 150 2.80 -18.84 3.16
C PHE A 150 4.32 -18.87 3.36
N ALA A 151 5.11 -18.89 2.29
CA ALA A 151 6.56 -18.72 2.34
C ALA A 151 6.98 -17.25 2.19
N ASN A 152 6.02 -16.32 1.95
CA ASN A 152 6.31 -14.90 1.84
C ASN A 152 6.64 -14.31 3.23
N PRO A 153 7.79 -13.63 3.40
CA PRO A 153 8.20 -13.05 4.69
C PRO A 153 7.15 -12.11 5.30
N MET A 154 6.44 -11.32 4.46
CA MET A 154 5.39 -10.43 4.92
C MET A 154 4.18 -11.18 5.49
N VAL A 155 3.78 -12.29 4.87
CA VAL A 155 2.67 -13.13 5.35
C VAL A 155 3.08 -13.82 6.64
N ILE A 156 4.30 -14.34 6.74
CA ILE A 156 4.85 -14.95 7.97
C ILE A 156 4.86 -13.89 9.10
N ALA A 157 5.36 -12.69 8.83
CA ALA A 157 5.39 -11.61 9.81
C ALA A 157 3.98 -11.18 10.26
N THR A 158 3.02 -11.17 9.33
CA THR A 158 1.61 -10.87 9.65
C THR A 158 1.02 -11.95 10.58
N ILE A 159 1.21 -13.22 10.25
CA ILE A 159 0.72 -14.33 11.08
C ILE A 159 1.37 -14.29 12.47
N LEU A 160 2.69 -14.11 12.53
CA LEU A 160 3.44 -13.99 13.78
C LEU A 160 2.97 -12.75 14.58
N GLY A 161 2.83 -11.61 13.93
CA GLY A 161 2.38 -10.37 14.57
C GLY A 161 0.96 -10.49 15.15
N VAL A 162 0.02 -11.09 14.40
CA VAL A 162 -1.34 -11.38 14.87
C VAL A 162 -1.29 -12.33 16.07
N PHE A 163 -0.54 -13.41 16.00
CA PHE A 163 -0.38 -14.35 17.10
C PHE A 163 0.16 -13.65 18.37
N LEU A 164 1.25 -12.90 18.25
CA LEU A 164 1.84 -12.17 19.38
C LEU A 164 0.89 -11.07 19.91
N SER A 165 0.16 -10.37 19.05
CA SER A 165 -0.82 -9.37 19.44
C SER A 165 -1.96 -9.96 20.26
N THR A 166 -2.49 -11.12 19.84
CA THR A 166 -3.59 -11.80 20.56
C THR A 166 -3.15 -12.48 21.84
N THR A 167 -1.86 -12.80 21.99
CA THR A 167 -1.29 -13.46 23.19
C THR A 167 -0.51 -12.49 24.10
N LYS A 168 -0.51 -11.18 23.80
CA LYS A 168 0.31 -10.20 24.56
C LYS A 168 -0.06 -10.10 26.06
N HIS A 169 -1.30 -10.48 26.44
CA HIS A 169 -1.73 -10.58 27.83
C HIS A 169 -1.09 -11.76 28.60
N LEU A 170 -0.58 -12.77 27.87
CA LEU A 170 0.11 -13.93 28.43
C LEU A 170 1.63 -13.74 28.44
N TYR A 171 2.14 -13.04 27.41
CA TYR A 171 3.55 -12.85 27.21
C TYR A 171 3.86 -11.55 26.50
N THR A 172 4.84 -10.80 27.00
CA THR A 172 5.37 -9.59 26.34
C THR A 172 6.80 -9.84 25.87
N LEU A 173 7.14 -9.32 24.70
CA LEU A 173 8.51 -9.39 24.21
C LEU A 173 9.47 -8.66 25.17
N PRO A 174 10.66 -9.21 25.46
CA PRO A 174 11.69 -8.48 26.19
C PRO A 174 12.00 -7.16 25.49
N GLU A 175 12.11 -6.08 26.28
CA GLU A 175 12.29 -4.72 25.76
C GLU A 175 13.46 -4.61 24.76
N PRO A 176 14.68 -5.19 25.00
CA PRO A 176 15.76 -5.11 24.02
C PRO A 176 15.43 -5.76 22.68
N LEU A 177 14.68 -6.86 22.71
CA LEU A 177 14.24 -7.55 21.48
C LEU A 177 13.20 -6.70 20.71
N TYR A 178 12.20 -6.16 21.41
CA TYR A 178 11.22 -5.25 20.82
C TYR A 178 11.88 -4.02 20.18
N GLN A 179 12.82 -3.38 20.88
CA GLN A 179 13.53 -2.21 20.36
C GLN A 179 14.38 -2.54 19.12
N SER A 180 15.01 -3.71 19.10
CA SER A 180 15.79 -4.16 17.94
C SER A 180 14.91 -4.38 16.71
N ILE A 181 13.76 -5.05 16.88
CA ILE A 181 12.77 -5.28 15.82
C ILE A 181 12.20 -3.96 15.34
N LYS A 182 11.84 -3.06 16.26
CA LYS A 182 11.29 -1.74 15.96
C LYS A 182 12.28 -0.87 15.19
N LEU A 183 13.51 -0.76 15.65
CA LEU A 183 14.54 0.05 15.01
C LEU A 183 14.79 -0.39 13.57
N LEU A 184 14.86 -1.71 13.34
CA LEU A 184 15.02 -2.25 12.00
C LEU A 184 13.76 -1.98 11.15
N GLY A 185 12.58 -2.16 11.72
CA GLY A 185 11.31 -1.92 11.06
C GLY A 185 11.11 -0.44 10.67
N ASP A 186 11.51 0.50 11.51
CA ASP A 186 11.37 1.95 11.28
C ASP A 186 12.11 2.42 10.01
N ALA A 187 13.15 1.69 9.57
CA ALA A 187 13.84 1.96 8.31
C ALA A 187 12.99 1.69 7.06
N THR A 188 11.89 0.95 7.19
CA THR A 188 11.01 0.59 6.04
C THR A 188 10.47 1.82 5.32
N VAL A 189 9.92 2.77 6.08
CA VAL A 189 9.23 3.94 5.53
C VAL A 189 10.16 4.80 4.65
N PRO A 190 11.33 5.27 5.13
CA PRO A 190 12.21 6.09 4.31
C PRO A 190 12.82 5.30 3.13
N LEU A 191 13.15 4.02 3.32
CA LEU A 191 13.70 3.19 2.24
C LEU A 191 12.68 2.97 1.11
N MET A 192 11.42 2.70 1.44
CA MET A 192 10.36 2.50 0.44
C MET A 192 10.08 3.76 -0.36
N LEU A 193 10.01 4.95 0.28
CA LEU A 193 9.81 6.23 -0.40
C LEU A 193 10.99 6.57 -1.32
N PHE A 194 12.22 6.41 -0.81
CA PHE A 194 13.43 6.68 -1.58
C PHE A 194 13.53 5.74 -2.79
N SER A 195 13.28 4.43 -2.60
CA SER A 195 13.27 3.45 -3.67
C SER A 195 12.19 3.73 -4.72
N LEU A 196 11.01 4.21 -4.29
CA LEU A 196 9.96 4.65 -5.21
C LEU A 196 10.48 5.78 -6.11
N GLY A 197 11.16 6.77 -5.54
CA GLY A 197 11.78 7.86 -6.29
C GLY A 197 12.81 7.36 -7.30
N VAL A 198 13.71 6.46 -6.91
CA VAL A 198 14.71 5.87 -7.81
C VAL A 198 14.05 5.16 -9.00
N ARG A 199 12.98 4.42 -8.77
CA ARG A 199 12.23 3.71 -9.83
C ARG A 199 11.55 4.65 -10.83
N MET A 200 11.13 5.83 -10.40
CA MET A 200 10.47 6.80 -11.28
C MET A 200 11.37 7.33 -12.42
N LYS A 201 12.71 7.11 -12.37
CA LYS A 201 13.62 7.46 -13.47
C LYS A 201 13.38 6.62 -14.74
N ASP A 202 12.96 5.36 -14.58
CA ASP A 202 12.83 4.39 -15.66
C ASP A 202 11.44 4.43 -16.33
N ALA A 203 10.80 5.60 -16.30
CA ALA A 203 9.48 5.87 -16.80
C ALA A 203 9.30 5.52 -18.28
N ASN A 204 8.64 4.43 -18.61
CA ASN A 204 8.19 4.16 -19.97
C ASN A 204 6.75 4.61 -20.15
N LEU A 205 6.52 5.62 -20.98
CA LEU A 205 5.20 6.21 -21.23
C LEU A 205 4.57 5.69 -22.55
N LYS A 206 4.98 4.51 -23.03
CA LYS A 206 4.44 3.93 -24.26
C LYS A 206 2.90 3.80 -24.21
N HIS A 207 2.36 3.42 -23.05
CA HIS A 207 0.92 3.26 -22.80
C HIS A 207 0.36 4.41 -21.93
N TRP A 208 0.71 5.65 -22.27
CA TRP A 208 0.37 6.81 -21.43
C TRP A 208 -1.15 7.04 -21.29
N ARG A 209 -1.96 6.74 -22.32
CA ARG A 209 -3.42 6.92 -22.31
C ARG A 209 -4.09 6.00 -21.29
N GLU A 210 -3.77 4.71 -21.41
CA GLU A 210 -4.26 3.68 -20.49
C GLU A 210 -3.68 3.90 -19.09
N GLY A 211 -2.44 4.34 -19.03
CA GLY A 211 -1.77 4.72 -17.80
C GLY A 211 -2.47 5.88 -17.06
N PHE A 212 -2.87 6.95 -17.77
CA PHE A 212 -3.67 8.04 -17.17
C PHE A 212 -5.05 7.58 -16.73
N LEU A 213 -5.70 6.72 -17.52
CA LEU A 213 -6.99 6.16 -17.13
C LEU A 213 -6.87 5.37 -15.82
N GLY A 214 -5.89 4.46 -15.73
CA GLY A 214 -5.64 3.70 -14.52
C GLY A 214 -5.22 4.58 -13.33
N ALA A 215 -4.40 5.61 -13.58
CA ALA A 215 -3.98 6.59 -12.58
C ALA A 215 -5.16 7.35 -11.94
N ALA A 216 -6.23 7.58 -12.69
CA ALA A 216 -7.43 8.21 -12.18
C ALA A 216 -8.41 7.20 -11.56
N ILE A 217 -8.64 6.06 -12.22
CA ILE A 217 -9.66 5.08 -11.80
C ILE A 217 -9.32 4.44 -10.45
N CYS A 218 -8.06 4.09 -10.19
CA CYS A 218 -7.68 3.44 -8.94
C CYS A 218 -8.10 4.28 -7.70
N PRO A 219 -7.63 5.53 -7.53
CA PRO A 219 -8.02 6.33 -6.36
C PRO A 219 -9.49 6.77 -6.40
N ILE A 220 -10.09 7.01 -7.58
CA ILE A 220 -11.51 7.35 -7.68
C ILE A 220 -12.37 6.17 -7.22
N ALA A 221 -12.11 4.97 -7.70
CA ALA A 221 -12.85 3.78 -7.29
C ALA A 221 -12.73 3.52 -5.79
N GLY A 222 -11.51 3.63 -5.24
CA GLY A 222 -11.28 3.52 -3.81
C GLY A 222 -12.08 4.56 -3.01
N LEU A 223 -12.00 5.83 -3.37
CA LEU A 223 -12.73 6.91 -2.71
C LEU A 223 -14.25 6.76 -2.82
N VAL A 224 -14.76 6.36 -3.97
CA VAL A 224 -16.21 6.09 -4.16
C VAL A 224 -16.66 4.99 -3.20
N VAL A 225 -15.94 3.87 -3.15
CA VAL A 225 -16.28 2.78 -2.22
C VAL A 225 -16.19 3.25 -0.77
N ALA A 226 -15.12 3.96 -0.38
CA ALA A 226 -14.97 4.49 0.98
C ALA A 226 -16.11 5.43 1.37
N LEU A 227 -16.52 6.35 0.49
CA LEU A 227 -17.65 7.26 0.71
C LEU A 227 -18.98 6.51 0.87
N LEU A 228 -19.18 5.45 0.08
CA LEU A 228 -20.42 4.65 0.15
C LEU A 228 -20.53 3.81 1.44
N ILE A 229 -19.40 3.26 1.93
CA ILE A 229 -19.43 2.34 3.07
C ILE A 229 -19.22 3.03 4.43
N SER A 230 -18.42 4.11 4.48
CA SER A 230 -18.00 4.73 5.74
C SER A 230 -19.16 5.27 6.60
N PRO A 231 -20.33 5.72 6.07
CA PRO A 231 -21.45 6.15 6.90
C PRO A 231 -22.15 5.01 7.65
N PHE A 232 -22.01 3.78 7.18
CA PHE A 232 -22.72 2.61 7.71
C PHE A 232 -21.90 1.79 8.71
N ILE A 233 -20.59 2.05 8.81
CA ILE A 233 -19.69 1.28 9.66
C ILE A 233 -19.10 2.22 10.72
N PRO A 234 -19.31 1.94 12.01
CA PRO A 234 -18.78 2.77 13.09
C PRO A 234 -17.25 2.69 13.11
N MET A 235 -16.59 3.83 13.01
CA MET A 235 -15.13 3.98 13.03
C MET A 235 -14.75 5.20 13.87
N THR A 236 -13.62 5.12 14.55
CA THR A 236 -13.00 6.30 15.18
C THR A 236 -12.53 7.29 14.10
N ASP A 237 -12.28 8.55 14.47
CA ASP A 237 -11.77 9.56 13.54
C ASP A 237 -10.43 9.14 12.94
N LEU A 238 -9.57 8.48 13.73
CA LEU A 238 -8.30 7.91 13.25
C LEU A 238 -8.54 6.84 12.17
N GLN A 239 -9.44 5.90 12.43
CA GLN A 239 -9.76 4.81 11.49
C GLN A 239 -10.37 5.35 10.20
N ARG A 240 -11.28 6.31 10.32
CA ARG A 240 -11.90 6.98 9.17
C ARG A 240 -10.85 7.74 8.35
N GLY A 241 -9.95 8.47 9.03
CA GLY A 241 -8.85 9.16 8.39
C GLY A 241 -7.93 8.23 7.60
N LEU A 242 -7.53 7.12 8.23
CA LEU A 242 -6.71 6.09 7.58
C LEU A 242 -7.43 5.43 6.40
N LEU A 243 -8.73 5.18 6.51
CA LEU A 243 -9.53 4.60 5.42
C LEU A 243 -9.53 5.50 4.18
N PHE A 244 -9.75 6.80 4.33
CA PHE A 244 -9.74 7.75 3.21
C PHE A 244 -8.35 7.93 2.61
N VAL A 245 -7.29 7.94 3.44
CA VAL A 245 -5.91 7.90 2.94
C VAL A 245 -5.69 6.64 2.12
N PHE A 246 -6.01 5.45 2.67
CA PHE A 246 -5.88 4.17 1.97
C PHE A 246 -6.66 4.15 0.65
N ALA A 247 -7.89 4.65 0.63
CA ALA A 247 -8.75 4.70 -0.54
C ALA A 247 -8.22 5.60 -1.67
N SER A 248 -7.48 6.66 -1.32
CA SER A 248 -6.93 7.64 -2.26
C SER A 248 -5.56 7.27 -2.83
N LEU A 249 -4.96 6.16 -2.38
CA LEU A 249 -3.63 5.75 -2.80
C LEU A 249 -3.60 5.31 -4.27
N PRO A 250 -2.47 5.56 -4.96
CA PRO A 250 -2.25 5.11 -6.33
C PRO A 250 -2.03 3.58 -6.40
N PRO A 251 -1.98 3.00 -7.62
CA PRO A 251 -1.67 1.59 -7.81
C PRO A 251 -0.32 1.17 -7.21
N ALA A 252 -0.27 0.00 -6.58
CA ALA A 252 0.94 -0.56 -6.00
C ALA A 252 1.98 -0.93 -7.07
N VAL A 253 3.25 -0.70 -6.76
CA VAL A 253 4.38 -1.17 -7.60
C VAL A 253 4.39 -2.70 -7.73
N LEU A 254 3.89 -3.41 -6.73
CA LEU A 254 3.79 -4.86 -6.73
C LEU A 254 2.92 -5.41 -7.88
N ASN A 255 1.93 -4.65 -8.37
CA ASN A 255 1.13 -5.03 -9.53
C ASN A 255 2.00 -5.28 -10.77
N PHE A 256 3.00 -4.43 -11.02
CA PHE A 256 3.97 -4.63 -12.11
C PHE A 256 4.74 -5.96 -11.93
N LEU A 257 5.23 -6.25 -10.72
CA LEU A 257 5.98 -7.48 -10.47
C LEU A 257 5.13 -8.74 -10.67
N VAL A 258 3.84 -8.68 -10.29
CA VAL A 258 2.89 -9.78 -10.52
C VAL A 258 2.60 -9.95 -12.01
N ALA A 259 2.37 -8.86 -12.74
CA ALA A 259 2.14 -8.89 -14.19
C ALA A 259 3.36 -9.44 -14.95
N ASP A 260 4.56 -8.98 -14.60
CA ASP A 260 5.82 -9.40 -15.22
C ASP A 260 6.08 -10.90 -15.03
N ARG A 261 5.96 -11.40 -13.80
CA ARG A 261 6.11 -12.83 -13.49
C ARG A 261 5.12 -13.72 -14.22
N ASN A 262 3.92 -13.21 -14.50
CA ASN A 262 2.85 -13.96 -15.18
C ASN A 262 2.75 -13.62 -16.68
N LYS A 263 3.64 -12.79 -17.22
CA LYS A 263 3.64 -12.34 -18.63
C LYS A 263 2.30 -11.72 -19.06
N GLN A 264 1.67 -10.95 -18.16
CA GLN A 264 0.37 -10.30 -18.35
C GLN A 264 0.56 -8.81 -18.59
N ASP A 265 1.00 -8.42 -19.79
CA ASP A 265 1.23 -7.07 -20.27
C ASP A 265 1.94 -6.14 -19.23
N PRO A 266 3.18 -6.46 -18.84
CA PRO A 266 3.88 -5.71 -17.81
C PRO A 266 4.18 -4.25 -18.21
N GLU A 267 4.31 -3.95 -19.51
CA GLU A 267 4.56 -2.58 -19.98
C GLU A 267 3.35 -1.67 -19.70
N LEU A 268 2.14 -2.16 -19.96
CA LEU A 268 0.91 -1.44 -19.65
C LEU A 268 0.76 -1.25 -18.13
N VAL A 269 0.96 -2.30 -17.34
CA VAL A 269 0.88 -2.21 -15.87
C VAL A 269 1.94 -1.26 -15.31
N ALA A 270 3.16 -1.25 -15.87
CA ALA A 270 4.21 -0.29 -15.49
C ALA A 270 3.78 1.15 -15.73
N SER A 271 3.15 1.44 -16.90
CA SER A 271 2.63 2.78 -17.21
C SER A 271 1.53 3.20 -16.25
N ILE A 272 0.59 2.30 -15.91
CA ILE A 272 -0.48 2.54 -14.93
C ILE A 272 0.10 2.85 -13.54
N VAL A 273 1.04 2.05 -13.07
CA VAL A 273 1.68 2.22 -11.76
C VAL A 273 2.46 3.54 -11.70
N LEU A 274 3.23 3.85 -12.73
CA LEU A 274 4.03 5.06 -12.77
C LEU A 274 3.18 6.33 -12.75
N LEU A 275 2.25 6.45 -13.71
CA LEU A 275 1.35 7.61 -13.80
C LEU A 275 0.42 7.70 -12.59
N GLY A 276 0.02 6.54 -12.04
CA GLY A 276 -0.71 6.47 -10.78
C GLY A 276 0.05 7.09 -9.62
N ASN A 277 1.33 6.74 -9.45
CA ASN A 277 2.14 7.31 -8.37
C ASN A 277 2.38 8.82 -8.55
N LEU A 278 2.42 9.34 -9.78
CA LEU A 278 2.42 10.78 -10.03
C LEU A 278 1.07 11.42 -9.69
N SER A 279 -0.05 10.78 -10.03
CA SER A 279 -1.40 11.29 -9.73
C SER A 279 -1.72 11.34 -8.23
N ALA A 280 -0.94 10.65 -7.39
CA ALA A 280 -1.04 10.73 -5.94
C ALA A 280 -0.92 12.16 -5.40
N MET A 281 -0.19 13.05 -6.10
CA MET A 281 -0.10 14.48 -5.76
C MET A 281 -1.46 15.20 -5.82
N ILE A 282 -2.44 14.62 -6.52
CA ILE A 282 -3.81 15.14 -6.64
C ILE A 282 -4.74 14.39 -5.68
N PHE A 283 -4.74 13.06 -5.74
CA PHE A 283 -5.74 12.24 -5.04
C PHE A 283 -5.46 12.06 -3.56
N VAL A 284 -4.19 11.99 -3.13
CA VAL A 284 -3.84 11.89 -1.70
C VAL A 284 -4.28 13.14 -0.92
N PRO A 285 -4.08 14.38 -1.41
CA PRO A 285 -4.68 15.57 -0.78
C PRO A 285 -6.19 15.48 -0.59
N ILE A 286 -6.91 14.92 -1.57
CA ILE A 286 -8.37 14.72 -1.49
C ILE A 286 -8.70 13.71 -0.39
N GLY A 287 -8.01 12.56 -0.35
CA GLY A 287 -8.19 11.56 0.70
C GLY A 287 -7.90 12.13 2.10
N LEU A 288 -6.80 12.87 2.25
CA LEU A 288 -6.47 13.55 3.50
C LEU A 288 -7.53 14.60 3.90
N TYR A 289 -8.04 15.38 2.94
CA TYR A 289 -9.10 16.34 3.20
C TYR A 289 -10.38 15.68 3.73
N LEU A 290 -10.77 14.55 3.13
CA LEU A 290 -11.96 13.80 3.55
C LEU A 290 -11.75 13.08 4.90
N GLY A 291 -10.55 12.59 5.14
CA GLY A 291 -10.22 11.82 6.34
C GLY A 291 -9.85 12.66 7.56
N LEU A 292 -9.48 13.93 7.38
CA LEU A 292 -9.12 14.85 8.49
C LEU A 292 -10.26 15.81 8.88
N LYS A 293 -11.43 15.68 8.25
CA LYS A 293 -12.67 16.34 8.66
C LYS A 293 -13.28 15.65 9.86
#